data_f15cf27fa3be5fdf24f72db793128172
#
_entry.id   f15cf27fa3be5fdf24f72db793128172
#
_cell.length_a   1.000
_cell.length_b   1.000
_cell.length_c   1.000
_cell.angle_alpha   90.00
_cell.angle_beta   90.00
_cell.angle_gamma   90.00
#
_symmetry.space_group_name_H-M   'P 1'
#
loop_
_entity.id
_entity.type
_entity.pdbx_description
1 polymer ?
#
loop_
_entity_poly.entity_id
_entity_poly.type
_entity_poly.pdbx_seq_one_letter_code
_entity_poly.pdbx_strand_id
1 'polypeptide(L)'
;MSYDIKDFLKKFFSSRLFVLAAVFIVFFGIILARIFTLQVVNGKSYQENFSLKIQMKQPINAARGNIYDKNGKLLAYNELAYSISINDSTTYSSTKEKNKAVNAELAEILTVLKNNGETLNNDFKIDRKKDGTYSFNVSGSSLNRFRADVFGKSSADDLEYDKDTGIDEANATAEQIMEYLMGKDNFGISSKYDGDLAYRIVVVRYAMLGNLSLIHISEPTRPY
;
A
#
# COMPACT_ATOMS: atom_id res chain seq x y z
N MET A 1 60.60 -39.98 -19.11
CA MET A 1 59.26 -39.43 -18.69
C MET A 1 59.23 -37.92 -18.58
N SER A 2 60.33 -37.25 -18.26
CA SER A 2 60.39 -35.77 -18.16
C SER A 2 60.46 -35.03 -19.51
N TYR A 3 60.93 -35.69 -20.59
CA TYR A 3 60.98 -35.07 -21.93
C TYR A 3 59.62 -34.96 -22.62
N ASP A 4 58.77 -35.94 -22.44
CA ASP A 4 57.43 -35.95 -23.07
C ASP A 4 56.52 -34.79 -22.60
N ILE A 5 56.66 -34.39 -21.34
CA ILE A 5 55.83 -33.33 -20.76
C ILE A 5 56.21 -31.96 -21.32
N LYS A 6 57.50 -31.71 -21.53
CA LYS A 6 58.01 -30.44 -22.08
C LYS A 6 57.59 -30.25 -23.54
N ASP A 7 57.69 -31.31 -24.32
CA ASP A 7 57.28 -31.28 -25.73
C ASP A 7 55.77 -31.20 -25.89
N PHE A 8 55.02 -31.83 -25.01
CA PHE A 8 53.56 -31.69 -24.95
C PHE A 8 53.16 -30.25 -24.59
N LEU A 9 53.72 -29.66 -23.57
CA LEU A 9 53.47 -28.27 -23.19
C LEU A 9 53.86 -27.28 -24.30
N LYS A 10 55.02 -27.48 -24.96
CA LYS A 10 55.42 -26.62 -26.06
C LYS A 10 54.50 -26.69 -27.26
N LYS A 11 53.99 -27.89 -27.61
CA LYS A 11 53.00 -28.11 -28.65
C LYS A 11 51.63 -27.51 -28.28
N PHE A 12 51.23 -27.64 -27.01
CA PHE A 12 49.99 -27.11 -26.48
C PHE A 12 50.00 -25.57 -26.54
N PHE A 13 51.03 -24.89 -26.03
CA PHE A 13 51.16 -23.44 -26.04
C PHE A 13 51.34 -22.84 -27.45
N SER A 14 51.84 -23.62 -28.41
CA SER A 14 51.99 -23.21 -29.83
C SER A 14 50.74 -23.53 -30.67
N SER A 15 49.72 -24.13 -30.08
CA SER A 15 48.51 -24.46 -30.82
C SER A 15 47.61 -23.25 -31.04
N ARG A 16 46.97 -23.16 -32.22
CA ARG A 16 46.00 -22.11 -32.51
C ARG A 16 44.82 -22.13 -31.56
N LEU A 17 44.45 -23.32 -31.05
CA LEU A 17 43.41 -23.51 -30.04
C LEU A 17 43.77 -22.90 -28.70
N PHE A 18 45.07 -22.92 -28.31
CA PHE A 18 45.52 -22.26 -27.07
C PHE A 18 45.34 -20.74 -27.14
N VAL A 19 45.74 -20.13 -28.28
CA VAL A 19 45.57 -18.70 -28.50
C VAL A 19 44.08 -18.31 -28.44
N LEU A 20 43.24 -19.11 -29.08
CA LEU A 20 41.78 -18.91 -29.03
C LEU A 20 41.26 -19.02 -27.60
N ALA A 21 41.65 -20.07 -26.87
CA ALA A 21 41.24 -20.27 -25.47
C ALA A 21 41.72 -19.11 -24.56
N ALA A 22 42.95 -18.63 -24.75
CA ALA A 22 43.49 -17.49 -24.00
C ALA A 22 42.64 -16.20 -24.24
N VAL A 23 42.27 -15.93 -25.49
CA VAL A 23 41.39 -14.81 -25.84
C VAL A 23 40.04 -14.96 -25.16
N PHE A 24 39.42 -16.13 -25.17
CA PHE A 24 38.14 -16.37 -24.47
C PHE A 24 38.26 -16.17 -22.97
N ILE A 25 39.35 -16.64 -22.35
CA ILE A 25 39.58 -16.45 -20.89
C ILE A 25 39.72 -14.96 -20.55
N VAL A 26 40.37 -14.18 -21.39
CA VAL A 26 40.50 -12.73 -21.19
C VAL A 26 39.13 -12.04 -21.28
N PHE A 27 38.35 -12.35 -22.32
CA PHE A 27 37.00 -11.79 -22.48
C PHE A 27 36.08 -12.21 -21.33
N PHE A 28 36.15 -13.46 -20.91
CA PHE A 28 35.39 -13.95 -19.76
C PHE A 28 35.76 -13.24 -18.47
N GLY A 29 37.03 -13.00 -18.23
CA GLY A 29 37.53 -12.20 -17.10
C GLY A 29 36.99 -10.77 -17.11
N ILE A 30 36.95 -10.12 -18.27
CA ILE A 30 36.40 -8.76 -18.41
C ILE A 30 34.90 -8.76 -18.10
N ILE A 31 34.16 -9.75 -18.60
CA ILE A 31 32.70 -9.87 -18.32
C ILE A 31 32.44 -10.10 -16.82
N LEU A 32 33.20 -11.02 -16.20
CA LEU A 32 33.06 -11.27 -14.76
C LEU A 32 33.40 -10.02 -13.92
N ALA A 33 34.47 -9.30 -14.24
CA ALA A 33 34.79 -8.05 -13.57
C ALA A 33 33.67 -7.01 -13.74
N ARG A 34 33.05 -6.94 -14.92
CA ARG A 34 31.93 -6.02 -15.17
C ARG A 34 30.69 -6.39 -14.39
N ILE A 35 30.34 -7.68 -14.37
CA ILE A 35 29.20 -8.19 -13.59
C ILE A 35 29.44 -7.94 -12.09
N PHE A 36 30.63 -8.23 -11.58
CA PHE A 36 30.97 -7.95 -10.20
C PHE A 36 30.81 -6.47 -9.84
N THR A 37 31.32 -5.58 -10.68
CA THR A 37 31.18 -4.13 -10.48
C THR A 37 29.72 -3.70 -10.46
N LEU A 38 28.88 -4.21 -11.38
CA LEU A 38 27.48 -3.87 -11.47
C LEU A 38 26.66 -4.43 -10.30
N GLN A 39 26.90 -5.66 -9.89
CA GLN A 39 26.08 -6.33 -8.88
C GLN A 39 26.56 -6.08 -7.45
N VAL A 40 27.85 -6.08 -7.21
CA VAL A 40 28.42 -5.96 -5.86
C VAL A 40 28.77 -4.52 -5.53
N VAL A 41 29.50 -3.82 -6.39
CA VAL A 41 29.95 -2.46 -6.11
C VAL A 41 28.80 -1.45 -6.24
N ASN A 42 28.04 -1.54 -7.32
CA ASN A 42 26.98 -0.58 -7.63
C ASN A 42 25.56 -1.10 -7.32
N GLY A 43 25.42 -2.35 -6.88
CA GLY A 43 24.13 -3.01 -6.66
C GLY A 43 23.21 -2.22 -5.74
N LYS A 44 23.73 -1.69 -4.66
CA LYS A 44 22.99 -0.85 -3.71
C LYS A 44 22.45 0.43 -4.35
N SER A 45 23.25 1.12 -5.13
CA SER A 45 22.86 2.34 -5.84
C SER A 45 21.78 2.06 -6.90
N TYR A 46 21.86 0.94 -7.60
CA TYR A 46 20.81 0.54 -8.54
C TYR A 46 19.51 0.17 -7.83
N GLN A 47 19.56 -0.50 -6.70
CA GLN A 47 18.39 -0.86 -5.91
C GLN A 47 17.69 0.39 -5.33
N GLU A 48 18.46 1.35 -4.80
CA GLU A 48 17.96 2.62 -4.29
C GLU A 48 17.35 3.49 -5.41
N ASN A 49 17.96 3.53 -6.58
CA ASN A 49 17.44 4.28 -7.72
C ASN A 49 16.25 3.60 -8.42
N PHE A 50 16.10 2.29 -8.31
CA PHE A 50 14.96 1.57 -8.92
C PHE A 50 13.67 1.78 -8.13
N SER A 51 13.73 1.91 -6.80
CA SER A 51 12.56 2.16 -5.95
C SER A 51 11.98 3.57 -6.11
N LEU A 52 12.76 4.51 -6.66
CA LEU A 52 12.36 5.92 -6.76
C LEU A 52 11.70 6.32 -8.10
N LYS A 53 11.51 5.43 -9.05
CA LYS A 53 11.07 5.78 -10.41
C LYS A 53 9.64 5.36 -10.78
N ILE A 54 8.77 5.09 -9.84
CA ILE A 54 7.34 5.08 -10.15
C ILE A 54 6.84 6.53 -10.11
N GLN A 55 7.06 7.26 -11.19
CA GLN A 55 6.42 8.56 -11.38
C GLN A 55 4.96 8.30 -11.75
N MET A 56 4.09 8.35 -10.76
CA MET A 56 2.66 8.49 -11.02
C MET A 56 2.38 9.90 -11.51
N LYS A 57 1.99 10.05 -12.78
CA LYS A 57 1.46 11.31 -13.29
C LYS A 57 0.11 11.53 -12.62
N GLN A 58 0.06 12.42 -11.66
CA GLN A 58 -1.19 12.83 -11.04
C GLN A 58 -1.78 13.99 -11.86
N PRO A 59 -2.94 13.80 -12.54
CA PRO A 59 -3.56 14.89 -13.27
C PRO A 59 -4.06 15.95 -12.27
N ILE A 60 -3.58 17.17 -12.40
CA ILE A 60 -4.12 18.31 -11.66
C ILE A 60 -5.24 18.89 -12.50
N ASN A 61 -6.48 18.69 -12.06
CA ASN A 61 -7.64 19.26 -12.73
C ASN A 61 -7.64 20.78 -12.55
N ALA A 62 -7.88 21.52 -13.62
CA ALA A 62 -8.05 22.96 -13.54
C ALA A 62 -9.32 23.31 -12.75
N ALA A 63 -9.31 24.43 -12.03
CA ALA A 63 -10.49 24.97 -11.40
C ALA A 63 -11.54 25.33 -12.47
N ARG A 64 -12.82 25.05 -12.17
CA ARG A 64 -13.92 25.45 -13.05
C ARG A 64 -14.05 26.98 -13.04
N GLY A 65 -14.46 27.59 -14.17
CA GLY A 65 -14.74 29.00 -14.24
C GLY A 65 -16.02 29.39 -13.50
N ASN A 66 -16.13 30.65 -13.09
CA ASN A 66 -17.35 31.20 -12.54
C ASN A 66 -18.38 31.46 -13.67
N ILE A 67 -19.66 31.38 -13.35
CA ILE A 67 -20.77 31.64 -14.28
C ILE A 67 -21.40 32.98 -13.90
N TYR A 68 -21.55 33.86 -14.86
CA TYR A 68 -22.14 35.20 -14.69
C TYR A 68 -23.37 35.35 -15.59
N ASP A 69 -24.30 36.19 -15.19
CA ASP A 69 -25.41 36.61 -16.02
C ASP A 69 -24.95 37.66 -17.08
N LYS A 70 -25.87 38.09 -17.96
CA LYS A 70 -25.60 39.11 -18.98
C LYS A 70 -25.21 40.45 -18.41
N ASN A 71 -25.48 40.72 -17.13
CA ASN A 71 -25.18 41.98 -16.45
C ASN A 71 -23.91 41.86 -15.57
N GLY A 72 -23.19 40.73 -15.64
CA GLY A 72 -22.01 40.47 -14.84
C GLY A 72 -22.28 40.02 -13.40
N LYS A 73 -23.52 39.71 -13.05
CA LYS A 73 -23.87 39.16 -11.74
C LYS A 73 -23.44 37.70 -11.64
N LEU A 74 -22.71 37.36 -10.57
CA LEU A 74 -22.23 36.02 -10.29
C LEU A 74 -23.42 35.08 -9.99
N LEU A 75 -23.61 34.03 -10.82
CA LEU A 75 -24.66 33.03 -10.69
C LEU A 75 -24.14 31.74 -10.03
N ALA A 76 -22.91 31.34 -10.34
CA ALA A 76 -22.26 30.20 -9.72
C ALA A 76 -20.76 30.44 -9.64
N TYR A 77 -20.15 30.03 -8.55
CA TYR A 77 -18.70 30.17 -8.31
C TYR A 77 -18.16 28.90 -7.65
N ASN A 78 -16.85 28.78 -7.69
CA ASN A 78 -16.17 27.69 -7.00
C ASN A 78 -15.86 28.10 -5.57
N GLU A 79 -16.30 27.30 -4.64
CA GLU A 79 -15.87 27.39 -3.26
C GLU A 79 -14.60 26.54 -3.09
N LEU A 80 -13.57 27.09 -2.45
CA LEU A 80 -12.30 26.42 -2.28
C LEU A 80 -12.48 25.31 -1.23
N ALA A 81 -12.46 24.07 -1.65
CA ALA A 81 -12.44 22.92 -0.76
C ALA A 81 -11.05 22.29 -0.78
N TYR A 82 -10.50 22.02 0.38
CA TYR A 82 -9.23 21.31 0.53
C TYR A 82 -9.49 19.88 0.86
N SER A 83 -8.76 18.95 0.24
CA SER A 83 -8.75 17.55 0.59
C SER A 83 -7.32 17.09 0.86
N ILE A 84 -7.18 16.17 1.80
CA ILE A 84 -5.90 15.54 2.11
C ILE A 84 -5.90 14.18 1.43
N SER A 85 -4.91 13.94 0.56
CA SER A 85 -4.66 12.65 -0.07
C SER A 85 -3.43 12.01 0.56
N ILE A 86 -3.55 10.76 0.97
CA ILE A 86 -2.44 9.98 1.51
C ILE A 86 -2.06 8.93 0.47
N ASN A 87 -0.82 9.02 -0.03
CA ASN A 87 -0.24 8.03 -0.94
C ASN A 87 0.86 7.26 -0.22
N ASP A 88 0.63 5.97 -0.01
CA ASP A 88 1.64 5.07 0.53
C ASP A 88 2.58 4.62 -0.61
N SER A 89 3.69 5.35 -0.77
CA SER A 89 4.75 5.05 -1.74
C SER A 89 5.98 4.40 -1.11
N THR A 90 5.92 4.08 0.17
CA THR A 90 7.05 3.54 0.94
C THR A 90 7.12 2.02 0.83
N THR A 91 8.34 1.49 0.73
CA THR A 91 8.58 0.03 0.77
C THR A 91 8.85 -0.38 2.22
N TYR A 92 8.05 -1.32 2.73
CA TYR A 92 8.17 -1.83 4.09
C TYR A 92 8.70 -3.27 4.08
N SER A 93 9.49 -3.64 5.08
CA SER A 93 10.02 -5.01 5.21
C SER A 93 8.98 -6.01 5.74
N SER A 94 7.91 -5.52 6.36
CA SER A 94 6.81 -6.34 6.88
C SER A 94 5.51 -5.55 7.03
N THR A 95 4.36 -6.27 7.06
CA THR A 95 3.04 -5.69 7.35
C THR A 95 2.99 -4.99 8.70
N LYS A 96 3.70 -5.54 9.70
CA LYS A 96 3.79 -4.94 11.04
C LYS A 96 4.50 -3.58 11.01
N GLU A 97 5.57 -3.46 10.24
CA GLU A 97 6.30 -2.19 10.08
C GLU A 97 5.44 -1.18 9.32
N LYS A 98 4.80 -1.60 8.23
CA LYS A 98 3.83 -0.79 7.50
C LYS A 98 2.74 -0.26 8.43
N ASN A 99 2.08 -1.13 9.16
CA ASN A 99 1.01 -0.73 10.08
C ASN A 99 1.50 0.28 11.12
N LYS A 100 2.69 0.05 11.68
CA LYS A 100 3.28 0.98 12.66
C LYS A 100 3.55 2.36 12.07
N ALA A 101 4.12 2.44 10.87
CA ALA A 101 4.44 3.70 10.20
C ALA A 101 3.17 4.46 9.81
N VAL A 102 2.25 3.82 9.09
CA VAL A 102 1.00 4.43 8.64
C VAL A 102 0.14 4.89 9.83
N ASN A 103 0.02 4.08 10.88
CA ASN A 103 -0.74 4.48 12.06
C ASN A 103 -0.11 5.67 12.79
N ALA A 104 1.22 5.81 12.78
CA ALA A 104 1.90 6.95 13.38
C ALA A 104 1.62 8.24 12.60
N GLU A 105 1.74 8.21 11.27
CA GLU A 105 1.42 9.35 10.41
C GLU A 105 -0.06 9.76 10.54
N LEU A 106 -0.97 8.78 10.53
CA LEU A 106 -2.39 9.06 10.72
C LEU A 106 -2.68 9.67 12.09
N ALA A 107 -2.00 9.22 13.15
CA ALA A 107 -2.17 9.78 14.48
C ALA A 107 -1.76 11.27 14.55
N GLU A 108 -0.69 11.65 13.87
CA GLU A 108 -0.25 13.05 13.79
C GLU A 108 -1.25 13.90 13.01
N ILE A 109 -1.66 13.46 11.82
CA ILE A 109 -2.64 14.16 10.97
C ILE A 109 -3.97 14.34 11.72
N LEU A 110 -4.50 13.27 12.31
CA LEU A 110 -5.78 13.29 13.03
C LEU A 110 -5.74 14.16 14.27
N THR A 111 -4.59 14.25 14.93
CA THR A 111 -4.39 15.15 16.07
C THR A 111 -4.42 16.60 15.62
N VAL A 112 -3.78 16.94 14.50
CA VAL A 112 -3.82 18.30 13.92
C VAL A 112 -5.24 18.66 13.51
N LEU A 113 -5.96 17.78 12.82
CA LEU A 113 -7.37 17.98 12.42
C LEU A 113 -8.26 18.23 13.64
N LYS A 114 -8.13 17.42 14.68
CA LYS A 114 -8.88 17.57 15.93
C LYS A 114 -8.62 18.93 16.61
N ASN A 115 -7.37 19.35 16.66
CA ASN A 115 -6.98 20.63 17.27
C ASN A 115 -7.51 21.84 16.49
N ASN A 116 -7.75 21.70 15.17
CA ASN A 116 -8.36 22.71 14.33
C ASN A 116 -9.90 22.64 14.28
N GLY A 117 -10.51 21.73 15.05
CA GLY A 117 -11.98 21.57 15.09
C GLY A 117 -12.58 20.86 13.88
N GLU A 118 -11.73 20.26 13.04
CA GLU A 118 -12.17 19.54 11.85
C GLU A 118 -12.71 18.16 12.20
N THR A 119 -13.74 17.74 11.45
CA THR A 119 -14.36 16.42 11.60
C THR A 119 -14.07 15.55 10.40
N LEU A 120 -13.94 14.23 10.64
CA LEU A 120 -13.83 13.27 9.55
C LEU A 120 -15.21 13.10 8.89
N ASN A 121 -15.24 13.31 7.57
CA ASN A 121 -16.37 12.83 6.77
C ASN A 121 -16.09 11.37 6.41
N ASN A 122 -16.91 10.45 6.90
CA ASN A 122 -16.70 9.02 6.72
C ASN A 122 -18.00 8.25 6.55
N ASP A 123 -17.91 7.12 5.85
CA ASP A 123 -19.01 6.19 5.63
C ASP A 123 -18.88 4.92 6.50
N PHE A 124 -18.07 4.95 7.54
CA PHE A 124 -17.86 3.82 8.43
C PHE A 124 -19.15 3.47 9.18
N LYS A 125 -19.45 2.18 9.28
CA LYS A 125 -20.76 1.71 9.74
C LYS A 125 -20.81 1.42 11.25
N ILE A 126 -19.81 1.85 11.98
CA ILE A 126 -19.75 1.78 13.44
C ILE A 126 -19.48 3.17 13.99
N ASP A 127 -20.27 3.61 14.95
CA ASP A 127 -20.07 4.84 15.70
C ASP A 127 -19.52 4.55 17.09
N ARG A 128 -18.61 5.41 17.57
CA ARG A 128 -18.12 5.39 18.94
C ARG A 128 -18.96 6.34 19.78
N LYS A 129 -19.58 5.82 20.85
CA LYS A 129 -20.36 6.61 21.80
C LYS A 129 -19.46 7.35 22.79
N LYS A 130 -20.03 8.32 23.49
CA LYS A 130 -19.33 9.12 24.51
C LYS A 130 -18.84 8.28 25.71
N ASP A 131 -19.50 7.18 25.99
CA ASP A 131 -19.13 6.22 27.04
C ASP A 131 -17.97 5.29 26.61
N GLY A 132 -17.53 5.38 25.36
CA GLY A 132 -16.45 4.57 24.78
C GLY A 132 -16.93 3.28 24.11
N THR A 133 -18.21 2.93 24.19
CA THR A 133 -18.79 1.76 23.51
C THR A 133 -19.00 2.00 22.02
N TYR A 134 -19.14 0.91 21.26
CA TYR A 134 -19.37 0.95 19.83
C TYR A 134 -20.79 0.50 19.49
N SER A 135 -21.37 1.08 18.44
CA SER A 135 -22.67 0.67 17.94
C SER A 135 -22.75 0.82 16.42
N PHE A 136 -23.50 -0.08 15.78
CA PHE A 136 -23.77 0.06 14.37
C PHE A 136 -24.69 1.24 14.11
N ASN A 137 -24.42 1.98 13.02
CA ASN A 137 -25.30 3.02 12.49
C ASN A 137 -26.12 2.53 11.29
N VAL A 138 -26.04 1.23 10.98
CA VAL A 138 -26.76 0.55 9.90
C VAL A 138 -27.37 -0.75 10.41
N SER A 139 -28.35 -1.28 9.67
CA SER A 139 -29.06 -2.52 10.00
C SER A 139 -29.42 -3.31 8.73
N GLY A 140 -29.90 -4.53 8.92
CA GLY A 140 -30.39 -5.39 7.83
C GLY A 140 -29.29 -5.74 6.82
N SER A 141 -29.62 -5.72 5.54
CA SER A 141 -28.72 -6.11 4.46
C SER A 141 -27.45 -5.26 4.41
N SER A 142 -27.53 -3.97 4.74
CA SER A 142 -26.38 -3.07 4.79
C SER A 142 -25.40 -3.47 5.89
N LEU A 143 -25.89 -3.95 7.04
CA LEU A 143 -25.03 -4.47 8.12
C LEU A 143 -24.34 -5.77 7.69
N ASN A 144 -25.09 -6.68 7.07
CA ASN A 144 -24.51 -7.95 6.60
C ASN A 144 -23.45 -7.70 5.50
N ARG A 145 -23.69 -6.75 4.61
CA ARG A 145 -22.70 -6.34 3.61
C ARG A 145 -21.47 -5.76 4.27
N PHE A 146 -21.63 -4.88 5.25
CA PHE A 146 -20.50 -4.30 5.99
C PHE A 146 -19.66 -5.39 6.70
N ARG A 147 -20.33 -6.37 7.33
CA ARG A 147 -19.63 -7.52 7.94
C ARG A 147 -18.83 -8.31 6.89
N ALA A 148 -19.45 -8.62 5.74
CA ALA A 148 -18.74 -9.28 4.65
C ALA A 148 -17.50 -8.50 4.20
N ASP A 149 -17.62 -7.19 4.04
CA ASP A 149 -16.51 -6.32 3.64
C ASP A 149 -15.39 -6.29 4.70
N VAL A 150 -15.72 -6.28 6.00
CA VAL A 150 -14.75 -6.31 7.10
C VAL A 150 -13.97 -7.64 7.13
N PHE A 151 -14.67 -8.76 6.98
CA PHE A 151 -14.05 -10.09 7.01
C PHE A 151 -13.50 -10.56 5.64
N GLY A 152 -13.55 -9.67 4.62
CA GLY A 152 -13.00 -9.94 3.28
C GLY A 152 -13.79 -10.99 2.50
N LYS A 153 -15.09 -11.14 2.79
CA LYS A 153 -15.98 -12.09 2.09
C LYS A 153 -16.60 -11.43 0.85
N SER A 154 -16.81 -12.21 -0.20
CA SER A 154 -17.42 -11.72 -1.44
C SER A 154 -18.90 -11.43 -1.31
N SER A 155 -19.62 -12.21 -0.46
CA SER A 155 -21.05 -12.09 -0.20
C SER A 155 -21.34 -12.16 1.29
N ALA A 156 -22.50 -11.64 1.69
CA ALA A 156 -23.00 -11.82 3.06
C ALA A 156 -23.38 -13.28 3.36
N ASP A 157 -23.64 -14.08 2.33
CA ASP A 157 -23.96 -15.50 2.47
C ASP A 157 -22.71 -16.35 2.77
N ASP A 158 -21.51 -15.80 2.55
CA ASP A 158 -20.23 -16.45 2.83
C ASP A 158 -19.76 -16.26 4.29
N LEU A 159 -20.52 -15.50 5.10
CA LEU A 159 -20.20 -15.26 6.51
C LEU A 159 -20.40 -16.54 7.32
N GLU A 160 -19.37 -16.97 8.03
CA GLU A 160 -19.35 -18.19 8.80
C GLU A 160 -18.69 -18.01 10.17
N TYR A 161 -18.69 -19.06 10.98
CA TYR A 161 -17.94 -19.05 12.24
C TYR A 161 -16.46 -19.32 11.95
N ASP A 162 -15.64 -18.30 12.20
CA ASP A 162 -14.19 -18.43 12.06
C ASP A 162 -13.59 -19.07 13.32
N LYS A 163 -12.98 -20.25 13.15
CA LYS A 163 -12.36 -21.03 14.23
C LYS A 163 -11.05 -20.42 14.74
N ASP A 164 -10.36 -19.68 13.89
CA ASP A 164 -9.05 -19.11 14.21
C ASP A 164 -9.21 -17.87 15.08
N THR A 165 -10.18 -17.03 14.80
CA THR A 165 -10.50 -15.82 15.57
C THR A 165 -11.56 -16.07 16.66
N GLY A 166 -12.33 -17.15 16.56
CA GLY A 166 -13.45 -17.44 17.46
C GLY A 166 -14.66 -16.51 17.28
N ILE A 167 -14.74 -15.81 16.15
CA ILE A 167 -15.80 -14.84 15.84
C ILE A 167 -16.84 -15.49 14.94
N ASP A 168 -18.12 -15.36 15.31
CA ASP A 168 -19.25 -15.59 14.40
C ASP A 168 -19.41 -14.34 13.52
N GLU A 169 -18.89 -14.41 12.28
CA GLU A 169 -18.84 -13.29 11.36
C GLU A 169 -20.25 -12.73 11.04
N ALA A 170 -21.24 -13.62 10.97
CA ALA A 170 -22.63 -13.25 10.67
C ALA A 170 -23.30 -12.50 11.82
N ASN A 171 -22.92 -12.79 13.07
CA ASN A 171 -23.49 -12.20 14.26
C ASN A 171 -22.52 -11.31 15.05
N ALA A 172 -21.36 -10.99 14.45
CA ALA A 172 -20.35 -10.18 15.11
C ALA A 172 -20.90 -8.85 15.60
N THR A 173 -20.61 -8.50 16.87
CA THR A 173 -20.99 -7.23 17.48
C THR A 173 -20.06 -6.09 16.98
N ALA A 174 -20.47 -4.85 17.22
CA ALA A 174 -19.63 -3.70 16.86
C ALA A 174 -18.29 -3.71 17.61
N GLU A 175 -18.29 -4.15 18.87
CA GLU A 175 -17.10 -4.30 19.68
C GLU A 175 -16.16 -5.37 19.10
N GLN A 176 -16.67 -6.54 18.74
CA GLN A 176 -15.88 -7.61 18.15
C GLN A 176 -15.25 -7.18 16.82
N ILE A 177 -15.99 -6.47 15.97
CA ILE A 177 -15.48 -5.95 14.70
C ILE A 177 -14.38 -4.91 14.96
N MET A 178 -14.57 -4.01 15.91
CA MET A 178 -13.55 -3.02 16.25
C MET A 178 -12.28 -3.68 16.81
N GLU A 179 -12.42 -4.68 17.69
CA GLU A 179 -11.30 -5.45 18.22
C GLU A 179 -10.56 -6.20 17.10
N TYR A 180 -11.28 -6.83 16.19
CA TYR A 180 -10.74 -7.50 15.00
C TYR A 180 -9.94 -6.53 14.12
N LEU A 181 -10.51 -5.38 13.77
CA LEU A 181 -9.84 -4.37 12.93
C LEU A 181 -8.60 -3.76 13.62
N MET A 182 -8.65 -3.56 14.94
CA MET A 182 -7.51 -3.06 15.72
C MET A 182 -6.41 -4.12 15.91
N GLY A 183 -6.74 -5.38 15.69
CA GLY A 183 -5.87 -6.54 15.92
C GLY A 183 -4.55 -6.47 15.13
N LYS A 184 -3.55 -7.25 15.58
CA LYS A 184 -2.20 -7.27 15.01
C LYS A 184 -2.17 -7.75 13.56
N ASP A 185 -3.09 -8.63 13.20
CA ASP A 185 -3.19 -9.25 11.88
C ASP A 185 -3.90 -8.34 10.87
N ASN A 186 -4.62 -7.33 11.34
CA ASN A 186 -5.29 -6.31 10.54
C ASN A 186 -4.55 -4.97 10.59
N PHE A 187 -5.09 -3.96 11.27
CA PHE A 187 -4.47 -2.62 11.29
C PHE A 187 -3.36 -2.47 12.33
N GLY A 188 -3.25 -3.35 13.31
CA GLY A 188 -2.19 -3.34 14.31
C GLY A 188 -2.16 -2.05 15.13
N ILE A 189 -3.33 -1.59 15.58
CA ILE A 189 -3.44 -0.35 16.34
C ILE A 189 -2.80 -0.54 17.73
N SER A 190 -1.85 0.32 18.06
CA SER A 190 -1.17 0.26 19.36
C SER A 190 -2.06 0.75 20.49
N SER A 191 -2.05 0.04 21.63
CA SER A 191 -2.74 0.45 22.86
C SER A 191 -2.26 1.77 23.46
N LYS A 192 -1.18 2.35 22.95
CA LYS A 192 -0.70 3.68 23.35
C LYS A 192 -1.60 4.84 22.87
N TYR A 193 -2.44 4.60 21.85
CA TYR A 193 -3.35 5.61 21.34
C TYR A 193 -4.59 5.69 22.23
N ASP A 194 -5.05 6.93 22.49
CA ASP A 194 -6.34 7.15 23.14
C ASP A 194 -7.48 6.51 22.34
N GLY A 195 -8.52 6.05 23.03
CA GLY A 195 -9.64 5.33 22.39
C GLY A 195 -10.35 6.11 21.27
N ASP A 196 -10.41 7.46 21.36
CA ASP A 196 -10.96 8.29 20.28
C ASP A 196 -10.01 8.33 19.07
N LEU A 197 -8.71 8.48 19.32
CA LEU A 197 -7.71 8.49 18.27
C LEU A 197 -7.59 7.11 17.59
N ALA A 198 -7.61 6.04 18.37
CA ALA A 198 -7.61 4.67 17.85
C ALA A 198 -8.81 4.42 16.94
N TYR A 199 -10.01 4.81 17.35
CA TYR A 199 -11.22 4.73 16.52
C TYR A 199 -11.06 5.51 15.22
N ARG A 200 -10.60 6.76 15.27
CA ARG A 200 -10.38 7.60 14.07
C ARG A 200 -9.36 6.98 13.11
N ILE A 201 -8.28 6.38 13.63
CA ILE A 201 -7.31 5.66 12.80
C ILE A 201 -7.99 4.48 12.10
N VAL A 202 -8.82 3.68 12.80
CA VAL A 202 -9.59 2.58 12.19
C VAL A 202 -10.46 3.07 11.07
N VAL A 203 -11.20 4.17 11.27
CA VAL A 203 -12.08 4.78 10.27
C VAL A 203 -11.31 5.12 8.98
N VAL A 204 -10.17 5.81 9.11
CA VAL A 204 -9.35 6.18 7.94
C VAL A 204 -8.73 4.94 7.28
N ARG A 205 -8.22 4.00 8.07
CA ARG A 205 -7.64 2.75 7.55
C ARG A 205 -8.68 1.93 6.79
N TYR A 206 -9.89 1.86 7.29
CA TYR A 206 -11.00 1.16 6.62
C TYR A 206 -11.37 1.85 5.30
N ALA A 207 -11.45 3.18 5.27
CA ALA A 207 -11.69 3.93 4.04
C ALA A 207 -10.58 3.73 3.01
N MET A 208 -9.32 3.58 3.44
CA MET A 208 -8.20 3.24 2.56
C MET A 208 -8.36 1.86 1.92
N LEU A 209 -8.90 0.86 2.64
CA LEU A 209 -9.18 -0.47 2.07
C LEU A 209 -10.26 -0.41 1.00
N GLY A 210 -11.33 0.33 1.25
CA GLY A 210 -12.43 0.51 0.29
C GLY A 210 -11.95 1.12 -1.05
N ASN A 211 -11.06 2.09 -1.00
CA ASN A 211 -10.49 2.68 -2.20
C ASN A 211 -9.55 1.73 -2.98
N LEU A 212 -8.85 0.83 -2.28
CA LEU A 212 -8.06 -0.22 -2.93
C LEU A 212 -8.94 -1.29 -3.59
N SER A 213 -10.07 -1.59 -3.00
CA SER A 213 -11.10 -2.50 -3.55
C SER A 213 -11.74 -1.95 -4.83
N LEU A 214 -11.93 -0.62 -4.93
CA LEU A 214 -12.45 0.04 -6.14
C LEU A 214 -11.47 0.02 -7.33
N ILE A 215 -10.19 -0.16 -7.11
CA ILE A 215 -9.18 -0.33 -8.18
C ILE A 215 -9.31 -1.71 -8.84
N HIS A 216 -9.89 -2.70 -8.18
CA HIS A 216 -10.14 -4.04 -8.72
C HIS A 216 -11.55 -4.23 -9.32
N ILE A 217 -12.46 -3.31 -9.14
CA ILE A 217 -13.72 -3.30 -9.87
C ILE A 217 -13.43 -2.65 -11.21
N SER A 218 -13.23 -3.50 -12.24
CA SER A 218 -13.20 -3.05 -13.63
C SER A 218 -14.37 -2.11 -13.86
N GLU A 219 -14.09 -0.87 -14.27
CA GLU A 219 -15.13 0.05 -14.71
C GLU A 219 -16.06 -0.67 -15.68
N PRO A 220 -17.37 -0.69 -15.42
CA PRO A 220 -18.29 -1.09 -16.45
C PRO A 220 -18.11 -0.08 -17.58
N THR A 221 -17.59 -0.54 -18.72
CA THR A 221 -17.51 0.22 -19.95
C THR A 221 -18.87 0.84 -20.19
N ARG A 222 -19.02 2.15 -19.95
CA ARG A 222 -20.21 2.88 -20.40
C ARG A 222 -20.18 2.88 -21.92
N PRO A 223 -21.16 2.31 -22.61
CA PRO A 223 -21.30 2.55 -24.03
C PRO A 223 -21.59 4.04 -24.23
N TYR A 224 -20.90 4.64 -25.15
CA TYR A 224 -21.12 6.01 -25.62
C TYR A 224 -22.47 6.10 -26.34
#